data_dcfc8e3ea35debde3fbc548d572c7330
#
_entry.id   dcfc8e3ea35debde3fbc548d572c7330
#
_cell.length_a   1.000
_cell.length_b   1.000
_cell.length_c   1.000
_cell.angle_alpha   90.00
_cell.angle_beta   90.00
_cell.angle_gamma   90.00
#
_symmetry.space_group_name_H-M   'P 1'
#
loop_
_entity.id
_entity.type
_entity.pdbx_description
1 polymer ?
#
loop_
_entity_poly.entity_id
_entity_poly.type
_entity_poly.pdbx_seq_one_letter_code
_entity_poly.pdbx_strand_id
1 'polypeptide(L)'
;FVAKGTLIIMVIMSLTSWYVIIMKFLDQRKLMASAKVAEQKFWTASSIREAVDRLPKGDTYRVIAEDGLRASQHHEGRLTDRIDLHEWVTMSLQRSVDGVNSVLTGGLPWLATVGSTAPFVGLFGTVWGIYHALVAIGVSGQASIDKVAGPVGEALIMTAIGLAVAVPAVMGYNWLIRRNKAVQEELASFTNDLHAFLVGGARIPLPTAAAPAAAA
;
A
#
# COMPACT_ATOMS: atom_id res chain seq x y z
N PHE A 1 -19.33 -27.42 14.41
CA PHE A 1 -19.65 -25.98 14.26
C PHE A 1 -18.40 -25.11 14.19
N VAL A 2 -17.49 -25.23 15.16
CA VAL A 2 -16.28 -24.38 15.26
C VAL A 2 -15.37 -24.53 14.05
N ALA A 3 -15.07 -25.75 13.59
CA ALA A 3 -14.23 -25.98 12.43
C ALA A 3 -14.78 -25.31 11.16
N LYS A 4 -16.10 -25.34 10.95
CA LYS A 4 -16.75 -24.62 9.84
C LYS A 4 -16.63 -23.11 9.99
N GLY A 5 -16.81 -22.57 11.21
CA GLY A 5 -16.64 -21.16 11.51
C GLY A 5 -15.21 -20.69 11.25
N THR A 6 -14.22 -21.45 11.70
CA THR A 6 -12.79 -21.18 11.46
C THR A 6 -12.46 -21.15 9.96
N LEU A 7 -12.99 -22.12 9.20
CA LEU A 7 -12.81 -22.17 7.76
C LEU A 7 -13.41 -20.93 7.07
N ILE A 8 -14.63 -20.55 7.45
CA ILE A 8 -15.29 -19.35 6.89
C ILE A 8 -14.44 -18.11 7.15
N ILE A 9 -13.94 -17.94 8.38
CA ILE A 9 -13.05 -16.82 8.72
C ILE A 9 -11.81 -16.81 7.82
N MET A 10 -11.15 -17.95 7.63
CA MET A 10 -9.96 -18.04 6.77
C MET A 10 -10.28 -17.74 5.31
N VAL A 11 -11.43 -18.16 4.80
CA VAL A 11 -11.88 -17.81 3.43
C VAL A 11 -12.08 -16.30 3.30
N ILE A 12 -12.74 -15.65 4.26
CA ILE A 12 -12.92 -14.19 4.26
C ILE A 12 -11.56 -13.48 4.31
N MET A 13 -10.66 -13.92 5.19
CA MET A 13 -9.31 -13.36 5.29
C MET A 13 -8.54 -13.51 3.97
N SER A 14 -8.65 -14.65 3.31
CA SER A 14 -8.02 -14.89 2.02
C SER A 14 -8.58 -13.97 0.93
N LEU A 15 -9.89 -13.94 0.76
CA LEU A 15 -10.56 -13.13 -0.28
C LEU A 15 -10.27 -11.63 -0.09
N THR A 16 -10.35 -11.13 1.15
CA THR A 16 -10.06 -9.73 1.45
C THR A 16 -8.57 -9.39 1.23
N SER A 17 -7.66 -10.31 1.53
CA SER A 17 -6.23 -10.12 1.26
C SER A 17 -5.93 -10.01 -0.23
N TRP A 18 -6.47 -10.91 -1.04
CA TRP A 18 -6.33 -10.85 -2.49
C TRP A 18 -6.96 -9.58 -3.08
N TYR A 19 -8.13 -9.18 -2.59
CA TYR A 19 -8.76 -7.92 -2.99
C TYR A 19 -7.84 -6.72 -2.73
N VAL A 20 -7.28 -6.61 -1.51
CA VAL A 20 -6.37 -5.51 -1.16
C VAL A 20 -5.11 -5.54 -2.03
N ILE A 21 -4.49 -6.70 -2.24
CA ILE A 21 -3.28 -6.85 -3.06
C ILE A 21 -3.55 -6.35 -4.49
N ILE A 22 -4.64 -6.81 -5.12
CA ILE A 22 -4.96 -6.47 -6.51
C ILE A 22 -5.28 -4.97 -6.63
N MET A 23 -6.14 -4.43 -5.75
CA MET A 23 -6.53 -3.02 -5.81
C MET A 23 -5.32 -2.10 -5.61
N LYS A 24 -4.48 -2.39 -4.61
CA LYS A 24 -3.27 -1.59 -4.36
C LYS A 24 -2.24 -1.69 -5.48
N PHE A 25 -2.12 -2.85 -6.09
CA PHE A 25 -1.27 -3.00 -7.27
C PHE A 25 -1.75 -2.12 -8.45
N LEU A 26 -3.06 -2.10 -8.70
CA LEU A 26 -3.63 -1.25 -9.75
C LEU A 26 -3.45 0.24 -9.45
N ASP A 27 -3.69 0.67 -8.20
CA ASP A 27 -3.48 2.04 -7.76
C ASP A 27 -2.02 2.48 -7.96
N GLN A 28 -1.07 1.65 -7.55
CA GLN A 28 0.36 1.90 -7.74
C GLN A 28 0.76 1.96 -9.22
N ARG A 29 0.23 1.05 -10.05
CA ARG A 29 0.48 1.09 -11.49
C ARG A 29 -0.04 2.38 -12.14
N LYS A 30 -1.24 2.81 -11.76
CA LYS A 30 -1.83 4.05 -12.23
C LYS A 30 -0.95 5.24 -11.84
N LEU A 31 -0.53 5.31 -10.59
CA LEU A 31 0.27 6.43 -10.08
C LEU A 31 1.66 6.49 -10.73
N MET A 32 2.31 5.34 -10.94
CA MET A 32 3.59 5.26 -11.66
C MET A 32 3.45 5.64 -13.15
N ALA A 33 2.33 5.31 -13.78
CA ALA A 33 2.05 5.76 -15.14
C ALA A 33 1.85 7.27 -15.20
N SER A 34 1.13 7.84 -14.23
CA SER A 34 0.94 9.30 -14.08
C SER A 34 2.26 10.03 -13.86
N ALA A 35 3.18 9.46 -13.07
CA ALA A 35 4.52 10.01 -12.87
C ALA A 35 5.26 10.25 -14.19
N LYS A 36 5.26 9.23 -15.06
CA LYS A 36 5.90 9.32 -16.38
C LYS A 36 5.24 10.39 -17.28
N VAL A 37 3.93 10.51 -17.22
CA VAL A 37 3.20 11.54 -17.98
C VAL A 37 3.53 12.93 -17.45
N ALA A 38 3.60 13.08 -16.12
CA ALA A 38 3.99 14.33 -15.49
C ALA A 38 5.43 14.73 -15.88
N GLU A 39 6.39 13.80 -15.81
CA GLU A 39 7.78 14.06 -16.20
C GLU A 39 7.90 14.51 -17.67
N GLN A 40 7.15 13.89 -18.57
CA GLN A 40 7.24 14.19 -20.00
C GLN A 40 6.50 15.45 -20.43
N LYS A 41 5.36 15.76 -19.81
CA LYS A 41 4.47 16.83 -20.29
C LYS A 41 4.51 18.08 -19.43
N PHE A 42 4.67 17.94 -18.12
CA PHE A 42 4.63 19.08 -17.20
C PHE A 42 5.79 20.03 -17.42
N TRP A 43 7.01 19.50 -17.45
CA TRP A 43 8.23 20.32 -17.54
C TRP A 43 8.53 20.89 -18.94
N THR A 44 7.77 20.49 -19.95
CA THR A 44 7.91 21.04 -21.33
C THR A 44 6.99 22.22 -21.61
N ALA A 45 6.16 22.63 -20.65
CA ALA A 45 5.25 23.75 -20.80
C ALA A 45 5.97 25.09 -20.59
N SER A 46 5.46 26.14 -21.22
CA SER A 46 6.00 27.51 -21.11
C SER A 46 5.55 28.23 -19.84
N SER A 47 4.50 27.76 -19.19
CA SER A 47 4.01 28.30 -17.91
C SER A 47 3.45 27.21 -17.01
N ILE A 48 3.41 27.48 -15.69
CA ILE A 48 2.89 26.51 -14.72
C ILE A 48 1.40 26.21 -14.94
N ARG A 49 0.60 27.17 -15.36
CA ARG A 49 -0.82 26.96 -15.67
C ARG A 49 -0.99 26.02 -16.87
N GLU A 50 -0.21 26.25 -17.91
CA GLU A 50 -0.18 25.36 -19.07
C GLU A 50 0.30 23.96 -18.69
N ALA A 51 1.32 23.86 -17.83
CA ALA A 51 1.84 22.58 -17.32
C ALA A 51 0.74 21.78 -16.60
N VAL A 52 -0.01 22.43 -15.72
CA VAL A 52 -1.15 21.83 -15.01
C VAL A 52 -2.23 21.37 -15.97
N ASP A 53 -2.56 22.19 -16.99
CA ASP A 53 -3.61 21.86 -17.96
C ASP A 53 -3.23 20.72 -18.90
N ARG A 54 -1.94 20.46 -19.10
CA ARG A 54 -1.45 19.30 -19.87
C ARG A 54 -1.62 17.97 -19.15
N LEU A 55 -1.83 17.98 -17.83
CA LEU A 55 -2.09 16.78 -17.04
C LEU A 55 -3.57 16.39 -17.07
N PRO A 56 -3.89 15.10 -17.09
CA PRO A 56 -5.27 14.61 -17.10
C PRO A 56 -6.07 15.10 -15.88
N LYS A 57 -7.35 15.42 -16.06
CA LYS A 57 -8.24 15.76 -14.93
C LYS A 57 -8.36 14.60 -13.95
N GLY A 58 -8.21 14.89 -12.66
CA GLY A 58 -8.25 13.87 -11.60
C GLY A 58 -6.95 13.07 -11.46
N ASP A 59 -5.88 13.46 -12.14
CA ASP A 59 -4.55 12.91 -11.93
C ASP A 59 -3.95 13.44 -10.62
N THR A 60 -3.25 12.57 -9.89
CA THR A 60 -2.63 12.91 -8.60
C THR A 60 -1.60 14.03 -8.75
N TYR A 61 -0.76 13.98 -9.78
CA TYR A 61 0.26 14.99 -10.05
C TYR A 61 -0.35 16.34 -10.42
N ARG A 62 -1.50 16.31 -11.12
CA ARG A 62 -2.27 17.53 -11.39
C ARG A 62 -2.79 18.15 -10.10
N VAL A 63 -3.39 17.38 -9.22
CA VAL A 63 -3.93 17.87 -7.94
C VAL A 63 -2.83 18.52 -7.09
N ILE A 64 -1.67 17.86 -6.97
CA ILE A 64 -0.51 18.41 -6.24
C ILE A 64 -0.04 19.72 -6.86
N ALA A 65 0.05 19.79 -8.20
CA ALA A 65 0.47 20.99 -8.89
C ALA A 65 -0.54 22.14 -8.76
N GLU A 66 -1.84 21.85 -8.80
CA GLU A 66 -2.92 22.82 -8.56
C GLU A 66 -2.88 23.35 -7.12
N ASP A 67 -2.65 22.48 -6.13
CA ASP A 67 -2.55 22.87 -4.72
C ASP A 67 -1.32 23.76 -4.47
N GLY A 68 -0.17 23.41 -5.04
CA GLY A 68 1.04 24.22 -4.99
C GLY A 68 0.86 25.58 -5.67
N LEU A 69 0.27 25.62 -6.86
CA LEU A 69 -0.03 26.86 -7.58
C LEU A 69 -1.00 27.74 -6.79
N ARG A 70 -2.04 27.14 -6.22
CA ARG A 70 -3.00 27.87 -5.37
C ARG A 70 -2.32 28.45 -4.13
N ALA A 71 -1.44 27.69 -3.48
CA ALA A 71 -0.68 28.15 -2.32
C ALA A 71 0.22 29.35 -2.68
N SER A 72 0.90 29.31 -3.84
CA SER A 72 1.78 30.40 -4.27
C SER A 72 1.02 31.68 -4.64
N GLN A 73 -0.22 31.56 -5.14
CA GLN A 73 -1.04 32.70 -5.57
C GLN A 73 -1.86 33.35 -4.45
N HIS A 74 -2.18 32.62 -3.38
CA HIS A 74 -3.04 33.06 -2.29
C HIS A 74 -2.26 33.22 -0.98
N HIS A 75 -1.02 33.66 -1.05
CA HIS A 75 -0.21 33.96 0.13
C HIS A 75 -0.55 35.34 0.74
N GLU A 76 -1.59 36.03 0.26
CA GLU A 76 -2.02 37.33 0.77
C GLU A 76 -3.12 37.18 1.82
N GLY A 77 -2.89 37.73 3.02
CA GLY A 77 -3.90 37.78 4.09
C GLY A 77 -3.29 37.88 5.49
N ARG A 78 -4.03 38.50 6.43
CA ARG A 78 -3.55 38.81 7.79
C ARG A 78 -3.00 37.62 8.60
N LEU A 79 -3.38 36.38 8.29
CA LEU A 79 -2.89 35.18 8.96
C LEU A 79 -1.65 34.59 8.28
N THR A 80 -1.47 34.86 6.97
CA THR A 80 -0.35 34.37 6.17
C THR A 80 0.84 35.33 6.19
N ASP A 81 0.65 36.61 6.53
CA ASP A 81 1.74 37.62 6.60
C ASP A 81 2.86 37.27 7.60
N ARG A 82 2.62 36.31 8.50
CA ARG A 82 3.60 35.83 9.48
C ARG A 82 4.37 34.58 9.05
N ILE A 83 3.96 33.94 7.94
CA ILE A 83 4.56 32.71 7.41
C ILE A 83 5.21 33.06 6.09
N ASP A 84 6.48 32.70 5.93
CA ASP A 84 7.19 32.90 4.66
C ASP A 84 6.54 32.09 3.52
N LEU A 85 6.53 32.65 2.32
CA LEU A 85 5.96 32.01 1.13
C LEU A 85 6.54 30.60 0.92
N HIS A 86 7.85 30.45 1.13
CA HIS A 86 8.53 29.18 1.03
C HIS A 86 7.94 28.12 1.97
N GLU A 87 7.74 28.48 3.24
CA GLU A 87 7.16 27.60 4.24
C GLU A 87 5.69 27.27 3.93
N TRP A 88 4.92 28.28 3.50
CA TRP A 88 3.52 28.09 3.13
C TRP A 88 3.33 27.13 1.96
N VAL A 89 4.10 27.27 0.88
CA VAL A 89 4.09 26.35 -0.27
C VAL A 89 4.54 24.97 0.15
N THR A 90 5.60 24.87 0.96
CA THR A 90 6.10 23.59 1.49
C THR A 90 5.01 22.84 2.26
N MET A 91 4.32 23.51 3.19
CA MET A 91 3.24 22.90 3.98
C MET A 91 2.07 22.43 3.08
N SER A 92 1.71 23.23 2.07
CA SER A 92 0.64 22.88 1.15
C SER A 92 0.98 21.62 0.33
N LEU A 93 2.17 21.58 -0.25
CA LEU A 93 2.65 20.44 -1.02
C LEU A 93 2.80 19.20 -0.17
N GLN A 94 3.36 19.32 1.05
CA GLN A 94 3.48 18.20 1.98
C GLN A 94 2.12 17.61 2.34
N ARG A 95 1.13 18.45 2.61
CA ARG A 95 -0.25 18.01 2.88
C ARG A 95 -0.84 17.18 1.74
N SER A 96 -0.61 17.60 0.49
CA SER A 96 -1.08 16.87 -0.67
C SER A 96 -0.37 15.53 -0.83
N VAL A 97 0.95 15.49 -0.60
CA VAL A 97 1.75 14.26 -0.60
C VAL A 97 1.30 13.29 0.51
N ASP A 98 1.06 13.80 1.71
CA ASP A 98 0.57 12.98 2.84
C ASP A 98 -0.79 12.37 2.55
N GLY A 99 -1.67 13.09 1.85
CA GLY A 99 -2.94 12.57 1.35
C GLY A 99 -2.74 11.36 0.42
N VAL A 100 -1.82 11.46 -0.53
CA VAL A 100 -1.46 10.35 -1.43
C VAL A 100 -0.86 9.18 -0.67
N ASN A 101 0.05 9.44 0.27
CA ASN A 101 0.67 8.41 1.11
C ASN A 101 -0.36 7.65 1.96
N SER A 102 -1.35 8.36 2.50
CA SER A 102 -2.46 7.75 3.24
C SER A 102 -3.25 6.78 2.36
N VAL A 103 -3.54 7.17 1.12
CA VAL A 103 -4.20 6.27 0.15
C VAL A 103 -3.31 5.07 -0.17
N LEU A 104 -2.02 5.25 -0.41
CA LEU A 104 -1.09 4.16 -0.75
C LEU A 104 -0.94 3.14 0.38
N THR A 105 -0.91 3.58 1.63
CA THR A 105 -0.73 2.72 2.80
C THR A 105 -2.03 2.08 3.29
N GLY A 106 -3.19 2.60 2.89
CA GLY A 106 -4.49 2.05 3.25
C GLY A 106 -4.61 0.58 2.85
N GLY A 107 -5.11 -0.26 3.77
CA GLY A 107 -5.23 -1.71 3.58
C GLY A 107 -3.97 -2.54 3.87
N LEU A 108 -2.78 -1.95 3.90
CA LEU A 108 -1.55 -2.67 4.27
C LEU A 108 -1.59 -3.22 5.70
N PRO A 109 -2.08 -2.49 6.72
CA PRO A 109 -2.23 -3.03 8.06
C PRO A 109 -3.12 -4.29 8.10
N TRP A 110 -4.14 -4.37 7.24
CA TRP A 110 -4.96 -5.57 7.12
C TRP A 110 -4.15 -6.78 6.66
N LEU A 111 -3.32 -6.63 5.61
CA LEU A 111 -2.45 -7.70 5.11
C LEU A 111 -1.46 -8.16 6.18
N ALA A 112 -0.88 -7.24 6.93
CA ALA A 112 0.01 -7.54 8.04
C ALA A 112 -0.73 -8.35 9.14
N THR A 113 -1.95 -7.92 9.49
CA THR A 113 -2.79 -8.62 10.47
C THR A 113 -3.13 -10.03 10.01
N VAL A 114 -3.61 -10.19 8.77
CA VAL A 114 -3.92 -11.51 8.22
C VAL A 114 -2.68 -12.41 8.20
N GLY A 115 -1.55 -11.88 7.72
CA GLY A 115 -0.29 -12.63 7.67
C GLY A 115 0.18 -13.14 9.03
N SER A 116 -0.01 -12.34 10.08
CA SER A 116 0.38 -12.72 11.44
C SER A 116 -0.65 -13.59 12.16
N THR A 117 -1.95 -13.43 11.89
CA THR A 117 -3.01 -14.09 12.67
C THR A 117 -3.56 -15.36 12.02
N ALA A 118 -3.56 -15.46 10.68
CA ALA A 118 -4.13 -16.61 9.98
C ALA A 118 -3.53 -17.97 10.40
N PRO A 119 -2.21 -18.12 10.67
CA PRO A 119 -1.65 -19.37 11.17
C PRO A 119 -2.23 -19.76 12.52
N PHE A 120 -2.48 -18.79 13.42
CA PHE A 120 -3.06 -19.06 14.74
C PHE A 120 -4.54 -19.42 14.65
N VAL A 121 -5.28 -18.83 13.71
CA VAL A 121 -6.66 -19.22 13.41
C VAL A 121 -6.71 -20.69 12.91
N GLY A 122 -5.78 -21.07 12.03
CA GLY A 122 -5.63 -22.45 11.57
C GLY A 122 -5.28 -23.40 12.71
N LEU A 123 -4.30 -23.03 13.55
CA LEU A 123 -3.90 -23.80 14.73
C LEU A 123 -5.07 -23.98 15.71
N PHE A 124 -5.84 -22.93 15.96
CA PHE A 124 -7.04 -23.03 16.80
C PHE A 124 -8.01 -24.09 16.26
N GLY A 125 -8.27 -24.08 14.93
CA GLY A 125 -9.10 -25.09 14.28
C GLY A 125 -8.56 -26.52 14.46
N THR A 126 -7.24 -26.69 14.39
CA THR A 126 -6.55 -27.96 14.60
C THR A 126 -6.74 -28.46 16.04
N VAL A 127 -6.42 -27.63 17.02
CA VAL A 127 -6.54 -27.99 18.46
C VAL A 127 -7.98 -28.36 18.80
N TRP A 128 -8.94 -27.57 18.33
CA TRP A 128 -10.37 -27.86 18.52
C TRP A 128 -10.81 -29.16 17.88
N GLY A 129 -10.38 -29.43 16.65
CA GLY A 129 -10.71 -30.70 15.95
C GLY A 129 -10.14 -31.92 16.63
N ILE A 130 -8.87 -31.91 17.05
CA ILE A 130 -8.21 -32.98 17.77
C ILE A 130 -8.89 -33.22 19.12
N TYR A 131 -9.19 -32.17 19.87
CA TYR A 131 -9.90 -32.26 21.15
C TYR A 131 -11.22 -33.04 21.00
N HIS A 132 -12.05 -32.68 20.02
CA HIS A 132 -13.32 -33.33 19.79
C HIS A 132 -13.17 -34.77 19.31
N ALA A 133 -12.15 -35.05 18.50
CA ALA A 133 -11.84 -36.42 18.10
C ALA A 133 -11.52 -37.33 19.32
N LEU A 134 -10.67 -36.81 20.23
CA LEU A 134 -10.30 -37.52 21.45
C LEU A 134 -11.48 -37.74 22.41
N VAL A 135 -12.34 -36.73 22.58
CA VAL A 135 -13.57 -36.87 23.39
C VAL A 135 -14.50 -37.92 22.81
N ALA A 136 -14.71 -37.93 21.49
CA ALA A 136 -15.56 -38.92 20.82
C ALA A 136 -15.04 -40.37 21.01
N ILE A 137 -13.73 -40.56 20.99
CA ILE A 137 -13.09 -41.86 21.26
C ILE A 137 -13.28 -42.25 22.70
N GLY A 138 -13.07 -41.35 23.66
CA GLY A 138 -13.28 -41.62 25.09
C GLY A 138 -14.71 -42.06 25.38
N VAL A 139 -15.71 -41.45 24.75
CA VAL A 139 -17.12 -41.84 24.92
C VAL A 139 -17.45 -43.16 24.24
N SER A 140 -16.84 -43.48 23.09
CA SER A 140 -17.13 -44.73 22.37
C SER A 140 -16.44 -45.97 22.97
N GLY A 141 -15.47 -45.81 23.85
CA GLY A 141 -14.68 -46.86 24.46
C GLY A 141 -13.84 -47.71 23.47
N GLN A 142 -13.82 -47.34 22.19
CA GLN A 142 -13.11 -48.06 21.14
C GLN A 142 -11.99 -47.16 20.56
N ALA A 143 -10.79 -47.30 21.12
CA ALA A 143 -9.58 -46.64 20.64
C ALA A 143 -8.99 -47.41 19.43
N SER A 144 -9.68 -47.37 18.27
CA SER A 144 -9.10 -47.88 17.02
C SER A 144 -8.48 -46.75 16.19
N ILE A 145 -7.34 -47.01 15.57
CA ILE A 145 -6.61 -46.05 14.73
C ILE A 145 -7.51 -45.55 13.59
N ASP A 146 -8.33 -46.38 13.02
CA ASP A 146 -9.24 -46.06 11.91
C ASP A 146 -10.27 -44.98 12.29
N LYS A 147 -10.68 -44.92 13.55
CA LYS A 147 -11.62 -43.89 14.04
C LYS A 147 -10.96 -42.54 14.38
N VAL A 148 -9.64 -42.54 14.58
CA VAL A 148 -8.85 -41.38 14.97
C VAL A 148 -8.25 -40.69 13.75
N ALA A 149 -7.77 -41.47 12.78
CA ALA A 149 -6.98 -40.96 11.65
C ALA A 149 -7.76 -39.93 10.80
N GLY A 150 -9.05 -40.18 10.55
CA GLY A 150 -9.89 -39.25 9.77
C GLY A 150 -10.03 -37.87 10.42
N PRO A 151 -10.64 -37.77 11.63
CA PRO A 151 -10.86 -36.48 12.30
C PRO A 151 -9.56 -35.73 12.63
N VAL A 152 -8.48 -36.44 12.97
CA VAL A 152 -7.17 -35.79 13.21
C VAL A 152 -6.58 -35.27 11.90
N GLY A 153 -6.69 -36.06 10.80
CA GLY A 153 -6.26 -35.63 9.48
C GLY A 153 -7.00 -34.36 9.03
N GLU A 154 -8.32 -34.30 9.16
CA GLU A 154 -9.11 -33.09 8.87
C GLU A 154 -8.67 -31.91 9.73
N ALA A 155 -8.39 -32.12 11.01
CA ALA A 155 -7.91 -31.07 11.88
C ALA A 155 -6.56 -30.49 11.39
N LEU A 156 -5.60 -31.35 11.01
CA LEU A 156 -4.28 -30.90 10.52
C LEU A 156 -4.37 -30.03 9.24
N ILE A 157 -5.36 -30.29 8.36
CA ILE A 157 -5.61 -29.50 7.16
C ILE A 157 -5.92 -28.04 7.52
N MET A 158 -6.55 -27.77 8.67
CA MET A 158 -6.86 -26.40 9.09
C MET A 158 -5.60 -25.55 9.30
N THR A 159 -4.53 -26.12 9.86
CA THR A 159 -3.25 -25.42 9.97
C THR A 159 -2.63 -25.15 8.59
N ALA A 160 -2.68 -26.13 7.70
CA ALA A 160 -2.18 -25.97 6.33
C ALA A 160 -2.93 -24.83 5.59
N ILE A 161 -4.26 -24.75 5.73
CA ILE A 161 -5.06 -23.65 5.16
C ILE A 161 -4.68 -22.32 5.81
N GLY A 162 -4.48 -22.26 7.13
CA GLY A 162 -4.03 -21.04 7.83
C GLY A 162 -2.71 -20.51 7.25
N LEU A 163 -1.74 -21.39 7.00
CA LEU A 163 -0.48 -21.05 6.36
C LEU A 163 -0.68 -20.62 4.88
N ALA A 164 -1.53 -21.32 4.14
CA ALA A 164 -1.84 -20.99 2.74
C ALA A 164 -2.48 -19.60 2.59
N VAL A 165 -3.21 -19.12 3.60
CA VAL A 165 -3.77 -17.77 3.67
C VAL A 165 -2.70 -16.75 4.09
N ALA A 166 -1.88 -17.08 5.09
CA ALA A 166 -0.89 -16.15 5.65
C ALA A 166 0.24 -15.80 4.67
N VAL A 167 0.79 -16.81 3.99
CA VAL A 167 1.97 -16.62 3.14
C VAL A 167 1.74 -15.62 2.02
N PRO A 168 0.67 -15.71 1.20
CA PRO A 168 0.38 -14.70 0.18
C PRO A 168 0.15 -13.30 0.77
N ALA A 169 -0.50 -13.19 1.93
CA ALA A 169 -0.76 -11.92 2.59
C ALA A 169 0.54 -11.22 2.99
N VAL A 170 1.49 -11.95 3.61
CA VAL A 170 2.81 -11.41 3.99
C VAL A 170 3.64 -11.04 2.76
N MET A 171 3.66 -11.90 1.75
CA MET A 171 4.40 -11.62 0.50
C MET A 171 3.84 -10.40 -0.19
N GLY A 172 2.52 -10.30 -0.31
CA GLY A 172 1.83 -9.15 -0.90
C GLY A 172 2.11 -7.86 -0.12
N TYR A 173 2.03 -7.90 1.20
CA TYR A 173 2.36 -6.78 2.09
C TYR A 173 3.78 -6.26 1.84
N ASN A 174 4.79 -7.13 1.91
CA ASN A 174 6.19 -6.73 1.73
C ASN A 174 6.47 -6.19 0.32
N TRP A 175 5.85 -6.79 -0.69
CA TRP A 175 6.00 -6.35 -2.07
C TRP A 175 5.35 -4.98 -2.30
N LEU A 176 4.14 -4.74 -1.76
CA LEU A 176 3.44 -3.46 -1.86
C LEU A 176 4.19 -2.34 -1.14
N ILE A 177 4.75 -2.60 0.07
CA ILE A 177 5.58 -1.61 0.78
C ILE A 177 6.78 -1.19 -0.05
N ARG A 178 7.49 -2.15 -0.64
CA ARG A 178 8.66 -1.84 -1.48
C ARG A 178 8.29 -0.98 -2.68
N ARG A 179 7.15 -1.29 -3.32
CA ARG A 179 6.66 -0.49 -4.44
C ARG A 179 6.17 0.89 -4.00
N ASN A 180 5.51 1.00 -2.85
CA ASN A 180 5.11 2.30 -2.30
C ASN A 180 6.30 3.22 -2.11
N LYS A 181 7.45 2.69 -1.65
CA LYS A 181 8.67 3.47 -1.50
C LYS A 181 9.11 4.08 -2.83
N ALA A 182 9.15 3.30 -3.91
CA ALA A 182 9.49 3.82 -5.24
C ALA A 182 8.53 4.91 -5.72
N VAL A 183 7.21 4.73 -5.48
CA VAL A 183 6.21 5.76 -5.80
C VAL A 183 6.42 7.04 -4.98
N GLN A 184 6.74 6.90 -3.70
CA GLN A 184 7.01 8.03 -2.81
C GLN A 184 8.27 8.80 -3.23
N GLU A 185 9.31 8.12 -3.68
CA GLU A 185 10.54 8.74 -4.20
C GLU A 185 10.25 9.58 -5.46
N GLU A 186 9.47 9.05 -6.40
CA GLU A 186 9.03 9.80 -7.59
C GLU A 186 8.17 11.01 -7.24
N LEU A 187 7.24 10.82 -6.30
CA LEU A 187 6.37 11.89 -5.84
C LEU A 187 7.14 13.00 -5.13
N ALA A 188 8.10 12.65 -4.28
CA ALA A 188 8.98 13.58 -3.59
C ALA A 188 9.87 14.35 -4.59
N SER A 189 10.41 13.68 -5.59
CA SER A 189 11.19 14.33 -6.64
C SER A 189 10.36 15.38 -7.40
N PHE A 190 9.19 15.02 -7.86
CA PHE A 190 8.27 15.94 -8.52
C PHE A 190 7.89 17.13 -7.64
N THR A 191 7.58 16.87 -6.37
CA THR A 191 7.18 17.91 -5.41
C THR A 191 8.30 18.88 -5.10
N ASN A 192 9.54 18.39 -4.97
CA ASN A 192 10.71 19.23 -4.75
C ASN A 192 11.02 20.13 -5.97
N ASP A 193 10.93 19.57 -7.18
CA ASP A 193 11.10 20.33 -8.41
C ASP A 193 10.02 21.40 -8.57
N LEU A 194 8.77 21.03 -8.27
CA LEU A 194 7.63 21.94 -8.30
C LEU A 194 7.79 23.09 -7.29
N HIS A 195 8.22 22.76 -6.07
CA HIS A 195 8.50 23.75 -5.03
C HIS A 195 9.60 24.74 -5.49
N ALA A 196 10.73 24.22 -5.99
CA ALA A 196 11.80 25.07 -6.50
C ALA A 196 11.35 25.98 -7.64
N PHE A 197 10.47 25.49 -8.51
CA PHE A 197 9.90 26.25 -9.60
C PHE A 197 8.93 27.34 -9.10
N LEU A 198 8.07 27.03 -8.13
CA LEU A 198 7.08 27.97 -7.58
C LEU A 198 7.72 29.10 -6.78
N VAL A 199 8.80 28.83 -6.05
CA VAL A 199 9.47 29.79 -5.18
C VAL A 199 10.67 30.45 -5.86
N GLY A 200 11.47 29.69 -6.60
CA GLY A 200 12.73 30.14 -7.22
C GLY A 200 12.62 30.46 -8.70
N GLY A 201 11.51 30.15 -9.36
CA GLY A 201 11.31 30.38 -10.79
C GLY A 201 12.08 29.44 -11.73
N ALA A 202 12.83 28.46 -11.19
CA ALA A 202 13.61 27.52 -11.97
C ALA A 202 13.54 26.10 -11.39
N ARG A 203 13.55 25.08 -12.27
CA ARG A 203 13.68 23.67 -11.87
C ARG A 203 15.11 23.40 -11.40
N ILE A 204 15.27 22.63 -10.34
CA ILE A 204 16.57 22.10 -9.93
C ILE A 204 17.02 21.08 -10.99
N PRO A 205 18.15 21.26 -11.69
CA PRO A 205 18.60 20.25 -12.64
C PRO A 205 18.91 18.96 -11.88
N LEU A 206 18.29 17.87 -12.30
CA LEU A 206 18.62 16.54 -11.77
C LEU A 206 20.14 16.33 -11.98
N PRO A 207 20.87 15.82 -10.96
CA PRO A 207 22.23 15.39 -11.18
C PRO A 207 22.20 14.34 -12.30
N THR A 208 22.81 14.67 -13.41
CA THR A 208 22.99 13.72 -14.53
C THR A 208 23.55 12.46 -13.90
N ALA A 209 22.82 11.33 -14.01
CA ALA A 209 23.31 10.06 -13.52
C ALA A 209 24.74 9.90 -14.04
N ALA A 210 25.72 9.89 -13.13
CA ALA A 210 27.11 9.72 -13.50
C ALA A 210 27.18 8.46 -14.34
N ALA A 211 27.61 8.62 -15.60
CA ALA A 211 27.85 7.49 -16.48
C ALA A 211 28.73 6.50 -15.70
N PRO A 212 28.42 5.19 -15.71
CA PRO A 212 29.26 4.22 -15.02
C PRO A 212 30.67 4.43 -15.53
N ALA A 213 31.63 4.72 -14.62
CA ALA A 213 33.03 4.85 -14.95
C ALA A 213 33.42 3.58 -15.70
N ALA A 214 33.79 3.75 -16.98
CA ALA A 214 34.31 2.66 -17.78
C ALA A 214 35.52 2.11 -17.04
N ALA A 215 35.40 0.87 -16.53
CA ALA A 215 36.49 0.14 -15.94
C ALA A 215 37.54 -0.07 -17.03
N ALA A 216 38.68 0.58 -16.86
CA ALA A 216 39.91 0.31 -17.60
C ALA A 216 40.58 -0.90 -16.97
#